data_1dae7a6a4c1d8a70c62c37cc22cc6ce5
#
_entry.id   1dae7a6a4c1d8a70c62c37cc22cc6ce5
#
_cell.length_a   1.000
_cell.length_b   1.000
_cell.length_c   1.000
_cell.angle_alpha   90.00
_cell.angle_beta   90.00
_cell.angle_gamma   90.00
#
_symmetry.space_group_name_H-M   'P 1'
#
loop_
_entity.id
_entity.type
_entity.pdbx_description
1 polymer ?
#
loop_
_entity_poly.entity_id
_entity_poly.type
_entity_poly.pdbx_seq_one_letter_code
_entity_poly.pdbx_strand_id
1 'polypeptide(L)'
;MKIEYEQPWFLNPKIGQSSSNVIMNSSYTISLSFFIDENYKKDDKVGFFGVPGKNFGVSYDCTKQLLLFEFWTKDYEGNPVFNHQTYEVYFENIFGKEINITLSYNGSEYRIFFNFKHMGSIKSDFQLVDDYVNEPLYIGCQNIDSTNVDHRKLTEMDVYHFSVFETTFPINLIKTFVNKSNRDSELFDETLLCVFDFEDKTGSEHIILDEYKKKYFLKKKNTSSAQGFEDVKTKLDNVGCGFCLAKWTQVTMHLHNGTTHSCHHPEPHKVSLDEISTNPTALHNSKIKKQARKEMLENERPSECSYCWNVEDNSNSFSDRVFKSSEPWSEPFFDEISKSDWNADYNPKYVEVSFSNTCNFKCAYCGPEYSSKWMEEINDHGPYQLSTFEYNGTKRMEERDSKPYKNSEINPYVESFWEWFPDLYQSMDTFRITGGEPLL
;
A
#
# COMPACT_ATOMS: atom_id res chain seq x y z
N MET A 1 -18.75 -6.04 -8.57
CA MET A 1 -18.07 -4.82 -9.06
C MET A 1 -18.02 -4.88 -10.57
N LYS A 2 -18.42 -3.83 -11.24
CA LYS A 2 -18.33 -3.72 -12.68
C LYS A 2 -17.00 -3.06 -13.05
N ILE A 3 -16.18 -3.71 -13.84
CA ILE A 3 -14.97 -3.10 -14.41
C ILE A 3 -15.43 -2.30 -15.60
N GLU A 4 -15.52 -0.98 -15.46
CA GLU A 4 -15.90 -0.07 -16.54
C GLU A 4 -14.66 0.48 -17.27
N TYR A 5 -14.84 0.92 -18.50
CA TYR A 5 -13.90 1.20 -19.59
C TYR A 5 -12.67 2.06 -19.31
N GLU A 6 -12.52 2.68 -18.15
CA GLU A 6 -11.48 3.73 -18.05
C GLU A 6 -10.19 3.31 -17.39
N GLN A 7 -10.15 2.23 -16.59
CA GLN A 7 -8.90 1.84 -15.90
C GLN A 7 -8.87 0.38 -15.42
N PRO A 8 -7.75 -0.35 -15.62
CA PRO A 8 -7.56 -1.68 -15.09
C PRO A 8 -7.38 -1.67 -13.57
N TRP A 9 -7.90 -2.69 -12.90
CA TRP A 9 -7.59 -2.96 -11.52
C TRP A 9 -6.23 -3.65 -11.41
N PHE A 10 -5.43 -3.30 -10.42
CA PHE A 10 -4.16 -3.96 -10.17
C PHE A 10 -3.88 -4.09 -8.67
N LEU A 11 -3.25 -5.20 -8.32
CA LEU A 11 -2.64 -5.39 -7.01
C LEU A 11 -1.28 -4.71 -7.01
N ASN A 12 -1.08 -3.76 -6.09
CA ASN A 12 0.22 -3.13 -5.94
C ASN A 12 1.06 -3.94 -4.94
N PRO A 13 2.12 -4.63 -5.37
CA PRO A 13 2.97 -5.43 -4.48
C PRO A 13 3.81 -4.57 -3.52
N LYS A 14 3.85 -3.25 -3.68
CA LYS A 14 4.65 -2.35 -2.82
C LYS A 14 4.09 -2.10 -1.43
N ILE A 15 2.90 -2.59 -1.14
CA ILE A 15 2.31 -2.46 0.20
C ILE A 15 2.75 -3.66 1.03
N GLY A 16 3.98 -3.61 1.52
CA GLY A 16 4.61 -4.63 2.35
C GLY A 16 6.00 -4.98 1.82
N GLN A 17 7.00 -4.20 2.15
CA GLN A 17 8.38 -4.34 1.65
C GLN A 17 9.08 -5.66 2.01
N SER A 18 8.47 -6.57 2.74
CA SER A 18 9.09 -7.83 3.15
C SER A 18 8.60 -9.09 2.41
N SER A 19 7.57 -9.00 1.56
CA SER A 19 6.98 -10.18 0.92
C SER A 19 6.83 -10.12 -0.59
N SER A 20 7.39 -9.10 -1.25
CA SER A 20 7.26 -8.91 -2.69
C SER A 20 7.88 -10.01 -3.56
N ASN A 21 8.82 -10.78 -3.02
CA ASN A 21 9.47 -11.90 -3.73
C ASN A 21 8.66 -13.20 -3.70
N VAL A 22 7.60 -13.27 -2.92
CA VAL A 22 6.97 -14.54 -2.56
C VAL A 22 6.08 -15.08 -3.66
N ILE A 23 5.35 -14.26 -4.38
CA ILE A 23 4.46 -14.73 -5.44
C ILE A 23 5.22 -15.33 -6.63
N MET A 24 6.43 -14.87 -6.89
CA MET A 24 7.19 -15.25 -8.09
C MET A 24 8.11 -16.44 -7.90
N ASN A 25 8.59 -16.71 -6.68
CA ASN A 25 9.60 -17.74 -6.40
C ASN A 25 9.10 -18.88 -5.52
N SER A 26 7.87 -18.82 -5.02
CA SER A 26 7.26 -19.83 -4.15
C SER A 26 5.99 -20.40 -4.78
N SER A 27 5.39 -21.35 -4.10
CA SER A 27 4.07 -21.87 -4.47
C SER A 27 2.98 -20.81 -4.19
N TYR A 28 2.00 -20.69 -5.08
CA TYR A 28 0.87 -19.80 -4.93
C TYR A 28 -0.40 -20.30 -5.61
N THR A 29 -1.53 -19.74 -5.21
CA THR A 29 -2.83 -19.96 -5.86
C THR A 29 -3.54 -18.62 -6.08
N ILE A 30 -4.03 -18.38 -7.29
CA ILE A 30 -4.84 -17.23 -7.67
C ILE A 30 -6.19 -17.72 -8.13
N SER A 31 -7.29 -17.17 -7.60
CA SER A 31 -8.65 -17.51 -8.02
C SER A 31 -9.46 -16.26 -8.32
N LEU A 32 -10.14 -16.24 -9.46
CA LEU A 32 -11.00 -15.16 -9.94
C LEU A 32 -12.36 -15.73 -10.32
N SER A 33 -13.45 -15.18 -9.76
CA SER A 33 -14.84 -15.43 -10.19
C SER A 33 -15.42 -14.18 -10.81
N PHE A 34 -16.00 -14.31 -11.99
CA PHE A 34 -16.52 -13.20 -12.77
C PHE A 34 -17.71 -13.60 -13.64
N PHE A 35 -18.37 -12.58 -14.17
CA PHE A 35 -19.43 -12.70 -15.20
C PHE A 35 -19.14 -11.70 -16.32
N ILE A 36 -19.31 -12.14 -17.57
CA ILE A 36 -19.27 -11.27 -18.73
C ILE A 36 -20.62 -11.38 -19.43
N ASP A 37 -21.25 -10.23 -19.71
CA ASP A 37 -22.54 -10.17 -20.36
C ASP A 37 -22.53 -10.90 -21.71
N GLU A 38 -23.62 -11.59 -22.06
CA GLU A 38 -23.75 -12.32 -23.32
C GLU A 38 -23.73 -11.39 -24.55
N ASN A 39 -24.11 -10.12 -24.37
CA ASN A 39 -24.10 -9.08 -25.40
C ASN A 39 -22.76 -8.32 -25.46
N TYR A 40 -21.75 -8.74 -24.69
CA TYR A 40 -20.42 -8.12 -24.73
C TYR A 40 -19.94 -8.01 -26.18
N LYS A 41 -19.58 -6.79 -26.62
CA LYS A 41 -19.02 -6.56 -27.95
C LYS A 41 -17.65 -7.22 -28.00
N LYS A 42 -17.60 -8.36 -28.67
CA LYS A 42 -16.45 -9.24 -28.71
C LYS A 42 -15.24 -8.53 -29.33
N ASP A 43 -14.33 -8.13 -28.49
CA ASP A 43 -12.95 -7.98 -28.92
C ASP A 43 -12.38 -9.38 -29.24
N ASP A 44 -11.34 -9.43 -30.04
CA ASP A 44 -10.72 -10.71 -30.42
C ASP A 44 -10.22 -11.51 -29.22
N LYS A 45 -9.90 -10.81 -28.12
CA LYS A 45 -9.33 -11.38 -26.90
C LYS A 45 -9.89 -10.72 -25.64
N VAL A 46 -10.17 -11.53 -24.63
CA VAL A 46 -10.64 -11.13 -23.30
C VAL A 46 -9.57 -11.47 -22.29
N GLY A 47 -9.00 -10.47 -21.59
CA GLY A 47 -8.01 -10.69 -20.54
C GLY A 47 -8.65 -10.84 -19.17
N PHE A 48 -8.19 -11.80 -18.39
CA PHE A 48 -8.70 -12.05 -17.03
C PHE A 48 -7.78 -11.52 -15.96
N PHE A 49 -6.58 -12.06 -15.84
CA PHE A 49 -5.55 -11.58 -14.93
C PHE A 49 -4.15 -12.00 -15.39
N GLY A 50 -3.14 -11.29 -14.93
CA GLY A 50 -1.75 -11.61 -15.23
C GLY A 50 -0.77 -10.48 -14.91
N VAL A 51 0.50 -10.77 -15.16
CA VAL A 51 1.61 -9.81 -15.13
C VAL A 51 2.09 -9.62 -16.57
N PRO A 52 1.54 -8.66 -17.31
CA PRO A 52 1.70 -8.56 -18.74
C PRO A 52 3.15 -8.40 -19.17
N GLY A 53 3.54 -9.22 -20.19
CA GLY A 53 4.86 -9.15 -20.82
C GLY A 53 6.01 -9.61 -19.93
N LYS A 54 5.76 -10.18 -18.73
CA LYS A 54 6.83 -10.44 -17.77
C LYS A 54 6.79 -11.78 -17.07
N ASN A 55 5.62 -12.35 -16.79
CA ASN A 55 5.55 -13.62 -16.08
C ASN A 55 4.47 -14.54 -16.62
N PHE A 56 3.21 -14.24 -16.40
CA PHE A 56 2.09 -15.02 -16.92
C PHE A 56 0.91 -14.15 -17.27
N GLY A 57 0.01 -14.69 -18.10
CA GLY A 57 -1.26 -14.09 -18.43
C GLY A 57 -2.33 -15.14 -18.68
N VAL A 58 -3.55 -14.85 -18.27
CA VAL A 58 -4.72 -15.69 -18.50
C VAL A 58 -5.75 -14.89 -19.28
N SER A 59 -6.12 -15.39 -20.47
CA SER A 59 -7.02 -14.72 -21.39
C SER A 59 -7.87 -15.71 -22.19
N TYR A 60 -8.85 -15.20 -22.93
CA TYR A 60 -9.68 -15.98 -23.81
C TYR A 60 -9.69 -15.38 -25.22
N ASP A 61 -9.32 -16.19 -26.22
CA ASP A 61 -9.44 -15.84 -27.62
C ASP A 61 -10.88 -16.12 -28.08
N CYS A 62 -11.62 -15.07 -28.34
CA CYS A 62 -13.04 -15.16 -28.73
C CYS A 62 -13.22 -15.77 -30.12
N THR A 63 -12.24 -15.59 -31.00
CA THR A 63 -12.30 -16.08 -32.39
C THR A 63 -12.07 -17.58 -32.47
N LYS A 64 -11.07 -18.05 -31.70
CA LYS A 64 -10.69 -19.47 -31.69
C LYS A 64 -11.43 -20.27 -30.62
N GLN A 65 -12.13 -19.59 -29.71
CA GLN A 65 -12.78 -20.19 -28.52
C GLN A 65 -11.78 -20.94 -27.65
N LEU A 66 -10.62 -20.30 -27.40
CA LEU A 66 -9.54 -20.90 -26.63
C LEU A 66 -9.27 -20.10 -25.36
N LEU A 67 -9.18 -20.79 -24.25
CA LEU A 67 -8.61 -20.27 -23.03
C LEU A 67 -7.08 -20.33 -23.15
N LEU A 68 -6.43 -19.19 -23.02
CA LEU A 68 -5.00 -19.02 -23.25
C LEU A 68 -4.30 -18.79 -21.91
N PHE A 69 -3.26 -19.57 -21.66
CA PHE A 69 -2.31 -19.36 -20.58
C PHE A 69 -0.95 -19.08 -21.19
N GLU A 70 -0.45 -17.88 -20.95
CA GLU A 70 0.76 -17.35 -21.55
C GLU A 70 1.82 -17.18 -20.47
N PHE A 71 3.03 -17.66 -20.72
CA PHE A 71 4.15 -17.60 -19.77
C PHE A 71 5.38 -17.03 -20.46
N TRP A 72 6.14 -16.19 -19.72
CA TRP A 72 7.40 -15.61 -20.18
C TRP A 72 8.56 -16.18 -19.37
N THR A 73 9.67 -16.49 -20.05
CA THR A 73 10.84 -17.17 -19.46
C THR A 73 12.15 -16.45 -19.79
N LYS A 74 13.26 -16.78 -19.12
CA LYS A 74 14.62 -16.34 -19.48
C LYS A 74 15.28 -17.40 -20.40
N ASP A 75 16.19 -16.93 -21.27
CA ASP A 75 17.09 -17.82 -22.00
C ASP A 75 18.24 -18.31 -21.09
N TYR A 76 19.10 -19.18 -21.62
CA TYR A 76 20.29 -19.70 -20.93
C TYR A 76 21.32 -18.62 -20.56
N GLU A 77 21.21 -17.43 -21.14
CA GLU A 77 22.10 -16.27 -20.88
C GLU A 77 21.47 -15.29 -19.88
N GLY A 78 20.23 -15.56 -19.42
CA GLY A 78 19.52 -14.73 -18.47
C GLY A 78 18.79 -13.53 -19.10
N ASN A 79 18.77 -13.42 -20.44
CA ASN A 79 17.99 -12.39 -21.12
C ASN A 79 16.52 -12.78 -21.13
N PRO A 80 15.58 -11.82 -20.99
CA PRO A 80 14.16 -12.10 -21.14
C PRO A 80 13.90 -12.54 -22.58
N VAL A 81 13.79 -13.82 -22.80
CA VAL A 81 13.29 -14.39 -24.04
C VAL A 81 11.80 -14.59 -23.88
N PHE A 82 11.05 -13.95 -24.73
CA PHE A 82 9.64 -14.22 -24.91
C PHE A 82 9.46 -15.62 -25.54
N ASN A 83 9.78 -16.67 -24.78
CA ASN A 83 9.28 -17.98 -25.09
C ASN A 83 7.81 -17.98 -24.70
N HIS A 84 7.02 -17.47 -25.58
CA HIS A 84 5.58 -17.47 -25.54
C HIS A 84 5.11 -18.94 -25.61
N GLN A 85 5.04 -19.58 -24.47
CA GLN A 85 4.37 -20.88 -24.38
C GLN A 85 2.90 -20.60 -24.09
N THR A 86 2.10 -20.76 -25.10
CA THR A 86 0.65 -20.70 -24.99
C THR A 86 0.12 -22.10 -24.74
N TYR A 87 -0.53 -22.26 -23.58
CA TYR A 87 -1.32 -23.46 -23.32
C TYR A 87 -2.77 -23.16 -23.70
N GLU A 88 -3.27 -23.88 -24.72
CA GLU A 88 -4.57 -23.65 -25.29
C GLU A 88 -5.56 -24.71 -24.79
N VAL A 89 -6.67 -24.26 -24.19
CA VAL A 89 -7.78 -25.12 -23.80
C VAL A 89 -9.03 -24.66 -24.51
N TYR A 90 -9.60 -25.52 -25.34
CA TYR A 90 -10.87 -25.21 -26.01
C TYR A 90 -11.99 -25.06 -25.00
N PHE A 91 -12.71 -23.94 -25.13
CA PHE A 91 -13.85 -23.65 -24.27
C PHE A 91 -14.94 -22.91 -25.06
N GLU A 92 -16.09 -23.55 -25.23
CA GLU A 92 -17.11 -23.17 -26.19
C GLU A 92 -17.74 -21.78 -25.96
N ASN A 93 -17.97 -21.39 -24.72
CA ASN A 93 -18.52 -20.09 -24.38
C ASN A 93 -18.30 -19.67 -22.94
N ILE A 94 -17.79 -18.45 -22.74
CA ILE A 94 -17.56 -17.81 -21.42
C ILE A 94 -18.59 -16.72 -21.08
N PHE A 95 -19.48 -16.37 -22.00
CA PHE A 95 -20.41 -15.26 -21.88
C PHE A 95 -21.74 -15.72 -21.28
N GLY A 96 -22.45 -14.80 -20.59
CA GLY A 96 -23.76 -15.02 -20.03
C GLY A 96 -23.83 -15.96 -18.82
N LYS A 97 -22.71 -16.29 -18.19
CA LYS A 97 -22.67 -17.18 -17.02
C LYS A 97 -21.52 -16.80 -16.06
N GLU A 98 -21.69 -17.16 -14.82
CA GLU A 98 -20.63 -17.03 -13.82
C GLU A 98 -19.53 -18.06 -14.04
N ILE A 99 -18.30 -17.60 -13.98
CA ILE A 99 -17.10 -18.40 -14.25
C ILE A 99 -16.09 -18.19 -13.12
N ASN A 100 -15.45 -19.29 -12.71
CA ASN A 100 -14.27 -19.26 -11.88
C ASN A 100 -13.05 -19.79 -12.65
N ILE A 101 -11.96 -19.04 -12.64
CA ILE A 101 -10.64 -19.47 -13.11
C ILE A 101 -9.69 -19.48 -11.92
N THR A 102 -9.05 -20.61 -11.70
CA THR A 102 -8.02 -20.76 -10.66
C THR A 102 -6.71 -21.24 -11.28
N LEU A 103 -5.63 -20.52 -10.98
CA LEU A 103 -4.27 -20.86 -11.32
C LEU A 103 -3.51 -21.21 -10.04
N SER A 104 -2.89 -22.38 -9.98
CA SER A 104 -2.08 -22.83 -8.85
C SER A 104 -0.69 -23.20 -9.32
N TYR A 105 0.35 -22.68 -8.67
CA TYR A 105 1.76 -22.95 -8.96
C TYR A 105 2.46 -23.54 -7.73
N ASN A 106 3.17 -24.66 -7.90
CA ASN A 106 3.81 -25.36 -6.79
C ASN A 106 5.35 -25.26 -6.79
N GLY A 107 5.90 -24.30 -7.54
CA GLY A 107 7.35 -24.14 -7.71
C GLY A 107 7.92 -24.88 -8.93
N SER A 108 7.16 -25.81 -9.54
CA SER A 108 7.60 -26.57 -10.71
C SER A 108 6.51 -26.83 -11.75
N GLU A 109 5.25 -26.69 -11.38
CA GLU A 109 4.11 -26.99 -12.23
C GLU A 109 2.99 -25.97 -11.99
N TYR A 110 2.44 -25.41 -13.07
CA TYR A 110 1.19 -24.69 -13.07
C TYR A 110 0.04 -25.66 -13.28
N ARG A 111 -1.00 -25.53 -12.46
CA ARG A 111 -2.27 -26.26 -12.59
C ARG A 111 -3.40 -25.25 -12.82
N ILE A 112 -4.21 -25.56 -13.80
CA ILE A 112 -5.24 -24.68 -14.31
C ILE A 112 -6.59 -25.33 -14.05
N PHE A 113 -7.48 -24.57 -13.42
CA PHE A 113 -8.82 -25.01 -13.11
C PHE A 113 -9.84 -24.02 -13.67
N PHE A 114 -10.90 -24.56 -14.24
CA PHE A 114 -12.03 -23.81 -14.73
C PHE A 114 -13.30 -24.34 -14.04
N ASN A 115 -14.06 -23.43 -13.39
CA ASN A 115 -15.18 -23.81 -12.53
C ASN A 115 -14.82 -24.95 -11.55
N PHE A 116 -13.62 -24.86 -10.96
CA PHE A 116 -13.06 -25.81 -10.02
C PHE A 116 -12.78 -27.22 -10.60
N LYS A 117 -12.83 -27.36 -11.91
CA LYS A 117 -12.45 -28.60 -12.61
C LYS A 117 -11.05 -28.44 -13.19
N HIS A 118 -10.16 -29.43 -12.93
CA HIS A 118 -8.82 -29.43 -13.49
C HIS A 118 -8.86 -29.53 -15.01
N MET A 119 -8.25 -28.58 -15.69
CA MET A 119 -8.20 -28.50 -17.16
C MET A 119 -6.87 -28.97 -17.73
N GLY A 120 -5.79 -28.80 -16.99
CA GLY A 120 -4.46 -29.19 -17.41
C GLY A 120 -3.36 -28.70 -16.48
N SER A 121 -2.15 -29.21 -16.73
CA SER A 121 -0.94 -28.82 -16.02
C SER A 121 0.19 -28.53 -16.99
N ILE A 122 0.98 -27.50 -16.67
CA ILE A 122 2.16 -27.10 -17.42
C ILE A 122 3.37 -27.21 -16.51
N LYS A 123 4.33 -28.06 -16.85
CA LYS A 123 5.60 -28.10 -16.14
C LYS A 123 6.41 -26.86 -16.48
N SER A 124 6.86 -26.18 -15.46
CA SER A 124 7.74 -25.05 -15.58
C SER A 124 9.18 -25.51 -15.34
N ASP A 125 9.86 -25.91 -16.41
CA ASP A 125 11.32 -26.14 -16.38
C ASP A 125 12.10 -24.80 -16.45
N PHE A 126 11.41 -23.69 -16.24
CA PHE A 126 11.88 -22.35 -16.51
C PHE A 126 12.23 -21.61 -15.22
N GLN A 127 13.38 -20.97 -15.19
CA GLN A 127 13.64 -19.95 -14.19
C GLN A 127 12.76 -18.75 -14.50
N LEU A 128 11.82 -18.46 -13.59
CA LEU A 128 11.08 -17.21 -13.63
C LEU A 128 12.05 -16.04 -13.55
N VAL A 129 11.70 -14.95 -14.18
CA VAL A 129 12.56 -13.78 -14.27
C VAL A 129 12.58 -13.07 -12.91
N ASP A 130 13.65 -13.22 -12.14
CA ASP A 130 13.80 -12.70 -10.76
C ASP A 130 13.69 -11.17 -10.63
N ASP A 131 13.84 -10.42 -11.73
CA ASP A 131 13.90 -8.97 -11.72
C ASP A 131 12.53 -8.26 -11.68
N TYR A 132 11.41 -8.99 -11.64
CA TYR A 132 10.05 -8.42 -11.75
C TYR A 132 9.27 -8.35 -10.43
N VAL A 133 9.97 -8.31 -9.36
CA VAL A 133 9.46 -8.25 -7.97
C VAL A 133 8.49 -7.08 -7.70
N ASN A 134 8.46 -6.08 -8.58
CA ASN A 134 7.69 -4.84 -8.40
C ASN A 134 6.59 -4.63 -9.45
N GLU A 135 6.32 -5.60 -10.30
CA GLU A 135 5.28 -5.44 -11.32
C GLU A 135 3.90 -5.82 -10.74
N PRO A 136 2.88 -5.02 -11.00
CA PRO A 136 1.55 -5.29 -10.49
C PRO A 136 0.87 -6.45 -11.22
N LEU A 137 0.08 -7.24 -10.47
CA LEU A 137 -0.86 -8.18 -11.04
C LEU A 137 -2.10 -7.41 -11.53
N TYR A 138 -2.41 -7.52 -12.82
CA TYR A 138 -3.55 -6.85 -13.45
C TYR A 138 -4.75 -7.79 -13.53
N ILE A 139 -5.96 -7.23 -13.38
CA ILE A 139 -7.23 -7.92 -13.59
C ILE A 139 -8.00 -7.17 -14.69
N GLY A 140 -8.55 -7.90 -15.65
CA GLY A 140 -9.36 -7.33 -16.72
C GLY A 140 -8.57 -6.67 -17.87
N CYS A 141 -7.26 -6.85 -17.96
CA CYS A 141 -6.43 -6.30 -19.02
C CYS A 141 -6.40 -7.23 -20.24
N GLN A 142 -6.72 -6.72 -21.44
CA GLN A 142 -6.77 -7.51 -22.68
C GLN A 142 -5.40 -7.80 -23.28
N ASN A 143 -4.42 -6.90 -23.09
CA ASN A 143 -3.08 -7.03 -23.68
C ASN A 143 -2.10 -7.67 -22.70
N ILE A 144 -2.44 -8.86 -22.21
CA ILE A 144 -1.58 -9.61 -21.32
C ILE A 144 -0.31 -10.14 -22.03
N ASP A 145 -0.33 -10.19 -23.36
CA ASP A 145 0.74 -10.71 -24.24
C ASP A 145 1.76 -9.66 -24.71
N SER A 146 1.55 -8.36 -24.44
CA SER A 146 2.44 -7.32 -24.95
C SER A 146 3.40 -6.77 -23.90
N THR A 147 4.60 -6.38 -24.35
CA THR A 147 5.60 -5.67 -23.53
C THR A 147 5.12 -4.28 -23.10
N ASN A 148 4.13 -3.73 -23.82
CA ASN A 148 3.47 -2.47 -23.50
C ASN A 148 2.00 -2.74 -23.18
N VAL A 149 1.64 -2.64 -21.92
CA VAL A 149 0.24 -2.74 -21.49
C VAL A 149 -0.54 -1.56 -22.07
N ASP A 150 -1.37 -1.82 -23.08
CA ASP A 150 -2.33 -0.81 -23.51
C ASP A 150 -3.50 -0.78 -22.50
N HIS A 151 -3.39 0.12 -21.53
CA HIS A 151 -4.38 0.30 -20.47
C HIS A 151 -5.78 0.72 -21.00
N ARG A 152 -5.89 1.01 -22.29
CA ARG A 152 -7.16 1.39 -22.93
C ARG A 152 -8.00 0.18 -23.38
N LYS A 153 -7.41 -1.01 -23.36
CA LYS A 153 -8.11 -2.25 -23.72
C LYS A 153 -8.42 -3.06 -22.48
N LEU A 154 -9.61 -2.84 -21.93
CA LEU A 154 -10.11 -3.53 -20.76
C LEU A 154 -11.28 -4.44 -21.12
N THR A 155 -11.36 -5.57 -20.45
CA THR A 155 -12.53 -6.44 -20.49
C THR A 155 -13.59 -5.92 -19.53
N GLU A 156 -14.78 -5.62 -20.04
CA GLU A 156 -15.95 -5.38 -19.18
C GLU A 156 -16.39 -6.69 -18.54
N MET A 157 -16.22 -6.80 -17.23
CA MET A 157 -16.68 -7.96 -16.48
C MET A 157 -17.17 -7.56 -15.09
N ASP A 158 -18.16 -8.29 -14.58
CA ASP A 158 -18.54 -8.21 -13.18
C ASP A 158 -17.69 -9.21 -12.39
N VAL A 159 -16.82 -8.70 -11.50
CA VAL A 159 -16.00 -9.54 -10.64
C VAL A 159 -16.71 -9.79 -9.33
N TYR A 160 -16.91 -11.06 -8.96
CA TYR A 160 -17.57 -11.47 -7.70
C TYR A 160 -16.58 -11.84 -6.62
N HIS A 161 -15.47 -12.45 -7.00
CA HIS A 161 -14.45 -12.90 -6.06
C HIS A 161 -13.06 -12.85 -6.71
N PHE A 162 -12.08 -12.43 -5.92
CA PHE A 162 -10.66 -12.56 -6.26
C PHE A 162 -9.87 -12.89 -5.01
N SER A 163 -9.01 -13.89 -5.07
CA SER A 163 -8.13 -14.26 -3.96
C SER A 163 -6.75 -14.72 -4.42
N VAL A 164 -5.74 -14.47 -3.60
CA VAL A 164 -4.36 -14.91 -3.79
C VAL A 164 -3.86 -15.52 -2.50
N PHE A 165 -3.27 -16.72 -2.59
CA PHE A 165 -2.67 -17.46 -1.48
C PHE A 165 -1.18 -17.70 -1.75
N GLU A 166 -0.36 -17.66 -0.72
CA GLU A 166 1.09 -17.96 -0.76
C GLU A 166 1.37 -19.49 -0.78
N THR A 167 0.41 -20.30 -1.15
CA THR A 167 0.58 -21.76 -1.22
C THR A 167 -0.35 -22.39 -2.25
N THR A 168 -0.13 -23.66 -2.54
CA THR A 168 -1.05 -24.46 -3.34
C THR A 168 -2.07 -25.16 -2.46
N PHE A 169 -3.35 -24.98 -2.78
CA PHE A 169 -4.43 -25.71 -2.13
C PHE A 169 -5.07 -26.75 -3.07
N PRO A 170 -5.58 -27.85 -2.52
CA PRO A 170 -6.52 -28.70 -3.23
C PRO A 170 -7.72 -27.90 -3.71
N ILE A 171 -8.13 -28.11 -4.96
CA ILE A 171 -9.16 -27.26 -5.60
C ILE A 171 -10.51 -27.26 -4.88
N ASN A 172 -10.87 -28.35 -4.20
CA ASN A 172 -12.07 -28.43 -3.39
C ASN A 172 -12.04 -27.48 -2.19
N LEU A 173 -10.86 -27.20 -1.60
CA LEU A 173 -10.71 -26.21 -0.55
C LEU A 173 -10.86 -24.80 -1.11
N ILE A 174 -10.25 -24.49 -2.27
CA ILE A 174 -10.46 -23.22 -2.95
C ILE A 174 -11.93 -23.00 -3.28
N LYS A 175 -12.61 -24.02 -3.80
CA LYS A 175 -14.05 -23.96 -4.06
C LYS A 175 -14.87 -23.63 -2.80
N THR A 176 -14.52 -24.27 -1.68
CA THR A 176 -15.17 -24.00 -0.38
C THR A 176 -14.94 -22.57 0.07
N PHE A 177 -13.73 -22.06 -0.08
CA PHE A 177 -13.37 -20.69 0.25
C PHE A 177 -14.12 -19.67 -0.62
N VAL A 178 -14.09 -19.85 -1.95
CA VAL A 178 -14.79 -18.97 -2.90
C VAL A 178 -16.30 -18.94 -2.64
N ASN A 179 -16.91 -20.09 -2.34
CA ASN A 179 -18.34 -20.19 -2.04
C ASN A 179 -18.72 -19.77 -0.60
N LYS A 180 -17.82 -19.18 0.15
CA LYS A 180 -18.01 -18.68 1.52
C LYS A 180 -18.49 -19.73 2.54
N SER A 181 -18.39 -21.02 2.22
CA SER A 181 -18.96 -22.10 3.05
C SER A 181 -18.09 -22.54 4.22
N ASN A 182 -16.84 -22.09 4.31
CA ASN A 182 -15.93 -22.38 5.43
C ASN A 182 -14.66 -21.52 5.39
N ARG A 183 -14.79 -20.20 5.56
CA ARG A 183 -13.64 -19.27 5.51
C ARG A 183 -12.88 -19.15 6.83
N ASP A 184 -13.52 -19.51 7.94
CA ASP A 184 -12.97 -19.37 9.30
C ASP A 184 -11.96 -20.48 9.66
N SER A 185 -11.44 -21.20 8.66
CA SER A 185 -10.42 -22.20 8.87
C SER A 185 -9.06 -21.52 9.02
N GLU A 186 -8.38 -21.72 10.14
CA GLU A 186 -7.00 -21.28 10.40
C GLU A 186 -6.05 -21.60 9.24
N LEU A 187 -6.37 -22.63 8.45
CA LEU A 187 -5.62 -23.06 7.28
C LEU A 187 -5.49 -21.98 6.19
N PHE A 188 -6.51 -21.13 6.02
CA PHE A 188 -6.47 -20.03 5.04
C PHE A 188 -5.77 -18.80 5.61
N ASP A 189 -5.82 -18.62 6.91
CA ASP A 189 -5.38 -17.41 7.59
C ASP A 189 -3.88 -17.14 7.46
N GLU A 190 -3.05 -18.16 7.51
CA GLU A 190 -1.59 -18.01 7.43
C GLU A 190 -1.09 -17.74 6.00
N THR A 191 -1.83 -18.20 4.99
CA THR A 191 -1.37 -18.21 3.59
C THR A 191 -2.13 -17.28 2.66
N LEU A 192 -3.25 -16.71 3.11
CA LEU A 192 -4.04 -15.76 2.33
C LEU A 192 -3.32 -14.42 2.22
N LEU A 193 -2.95 -14.03 1.02
CA LEU A 193 -2.35 -12.72 0.74
C LEU A 193 -3.40 -11.63 0.58
N CYS A 194 -4.46 -11.93 -0.16
CA CYS A 194 -5.57 -11.00 -0.34
C CYS A 194 -6.85 -11.74 -0.71
N VAL A 195 -7.99 -11.19 -0.34
CA VAL A 195 -9.30 -11.59 -0.82
C VAL A 195 -10.15 -10.35 -1.05
N PHE A 196 -10.92 -10.38 -2.14
CA PHE A 196 -11.89 -9.36 -2.49
C PHE A 196 -13.19 -10.06 -2.85
N ASP A 197 -14.23 -9.76 -2.08
CA ASP A 197 -15.58 -10.20 -2.34
C ASP A 197 -16.45 -8.99 -2.66
N PHE A 198 -17.14 -9.09 -3.76
CA PHE A 198 -18.02 -8.05 -4.24
C PHE A 198 -19.46 -8.54 -4.10
N GLU A 199 -20.10 -8.27 -2.96
CA GLU A 199 -21.45 -8.76 -2.68
C GLU A 199 -22.56 -7.97 -3.36
N ASP A 200 -22.27 -6.75 -3.81
CA ASP A 200 -23.31 -5.85 -4.28
C ASP A 200 -23.36 -5.75 -5.81
N LYS A 201 -24.49 -6.20 -6.36
CA LYS A 201 -24.80 -6.06 -7.79
C LYS A 201 -25.21 -4.62 -8.19
N THR A 202 -25.23 -3.68 -7.24
CA THR A 202 -25.73 -2.31 -7.46
C THR A 202 -24.66 -1.33 -7.90
N GLY A 203 -23.41 -1.77 -8.11
CA GLY A 203 -22.36 -0.92 -8.65
C GLY A 203 -21.79 0.13 -7.70
N SER A 204 -22.16 0.09 -6.42
CA SER A 204 -21.52 0.91 -5.41
C SER A 204 -20.14 0.35 -5.05
N GLU A 205 -19.13 1.21 -5.00
CA GLU A 205 -17.72 0.90 -4.78
C GLU A 205 -17.43 0.46 -3.33
N HIS A 206 -18.10 -0.58 -2.83
CA HIS A 206 -17.78 -1.15 -1.53
C HIS A 206 -16.86 -2.34 -1.70
N ILE A 207 -15.56 -2.09 -1.61
CA ILE A 207 -14.56 -3.12 -1.38
C ILE A 207 -14.69 -3.53 0.09
N ILE A 208 -15.36 -4.65 0.35
CA ILE A 208 -15.33 -5.25 1.67
C ILE A 208 -14.00 -5.97 1.78
N LEU A 209 -13.03 -5.32 2.43
CA LEU A 209 -11.83 -5.99 2.93
C LEU A 209 -12.30 -6.91 4.05
N ASP A 210 -11.96 -8.21 3.96
CA ASP A 210 -12.13 -9.10 5.09
C ASP A 210 -11.41 -8.50 6.31
N GLU A 211 -12.11 -8.39 7.43
CA GLU A 211 -11.64 -7.68 8.63
C GLU A 211 -10.35 -8.27 9.19
N TYR A 212 -9.95 -9.46 8.80
CA TYR A 212 -8.86 -10.21 9.37
C TYR A 212 -7.47 -9.95 8.75
N LYS A 213 -7.34 -9.52 7.48
CA LYS A 213 -6.01 -9.28 6.87
C LYS A 213 -6.01 -8.12 5.86
N LYS A 214 -5.81 -6.91 6.33
CA LYS A 214 -5.59 -5.68 5.54
C LYS A 214 -4.22 -5.66 4.85
N LYS A 215 -3.78 -6.74 4.20
CA LYS A 215 -2.43 -6.77 3.62
C LYS A 215 -2.30 -6.18 2.23
N TYR A 216 -3.36 -6.16 1.42
CA TYR A 216 -3.30 -5.71 0.02
C TYR A 216 -4.56 -4.94 -0.37
N PHE A 217 -4.39 -3.88 -1.14
CA PHE A 217 -5.48 -3.08 -1.67
C PHE A 217 -5.54 -3.23 -3.19
N LEU A 218 -6.73 -3.52 -3.74
CA LEU A 218 -6.98 -3.23 -5.14
C LEU A 218 -6.98 -1.71 -5.29
N LYS A 219 -5.97 -1.18 -5.96
CA LYS A 219 -6.02 0.19 -6.44
C LYS A 219 -6.72 0.19 -7.79
N LYS A 220 -7.86 0.90 -7.88
CA LYS A 220 -8.20 1.51 -9.16
C LYS A 220 -6.97 2.33 -9.52
N LYS A 221 -6.30 2.07 -10.64
CA LYS A 221 -5.23 2.91 -11.10
C LYS A 221 -5.87 4.25 -11.47
N ASN A 222 -6.02 5.13 -10.50
CA ASN A 222 -5.97 6.53 -10.84
C ASN A 222 -4.63 6.66 -11.49
N THR A 223 -4.65 6.84 -12.78
CA THR A 223 -3.46 7.06 -13.56
C THR A 223 -2.52 7.89 -12.70
N SER A 224 -1.29 7.43 -12.49
CA SER A 224 -0.16 8.28 -12.14
C SER A 224 0.11 9.24 -13.31
N SER A 225 -0.95 9.60 -14.01
CA SER A 225 -0.99 10.69 -14.95
C SER A 225 -1.07 11.96 -14.11
N ALA A 226 -0.43 12.99 -14.57
CA ALA A 226 -0.58 14.34 -14.04
C ALA A 226 -2.05 14.70 -13.75
N GLN A 227 -3.00 14.16 -14.52
CA GLN A 227 -4.44 14.35 -14.33
C GLN A 227 -4.99 13.79 -13.02
N GLY A 228 -4.56 12.62 -12.54
CA GLY A 228 -5.06 12.07 -11.26
C GLY A 228 -4.62 12.90 -10.05
N PHE A 229 -3.38 13.43 -10.07
CA PHE A 229 -2.91 14.34 -9.02
C PHE A 229 -3.56 15.73 -9.14
N GLU A 230 -3.88 16.19 -10.35
CA GLU A 230 -4.64 17.42 -10.57
C GLU A 230 -6.05 17.32 -9.98
N ASP A 231 -6.71 16.17 -10.15
CA ASP A 231 -8.04 15.91 -9.59
C ASP A 231 -7.98 15.92 -8.04
N VAL A 232 -6.96 15.26 -7.45
CA VAL A 232 -6.75 15.30 -6.00
C VAL A 232 -6.47 16.73 -5.53
N LYS A 233 -5.57 17.44 -6.20
CA LYS A 233 -5.27 18.84 -5.87
C LYS A 233 -6.54 19.71 -5.90
N THR A 234 -7.34 19.56 -6.95
CA THR A 234 -8.62 20.28 -7.10
C THR A 234 -9.59 19.96 -5.95
N LYS A 235 -9.71 18.68 -5.56
CA LYS A 235 -10.53 18.28 -4.40
C LYS A 235 -10.05 18.95 -3.11
N LEU A 236 -8.72 18.96 -2.86
CA LEU A 236 -8.13 19.58 -1.67
C LEU A 236 -8.36 21.09 -1.66
N ASP A 237 -8.13 21.76 -2.78
CA ASP A 237 -8.26 23.21 -2.94
C ASP A 237 -9.73 23.68 -2.78
N ASN A 238 -10.70 22.82 -3.11
CA ASN A 238 -12.13 23.08 -2.88
C ASN A 238 -12.50 23.10 -1.38
N VAL A 239 -11.71 22.46 -0.51
CA VAL A 239 -11.87 22.53 0.95
C VAL A 239 -11.14 23.76 1.48
N GLY A 240 -9.89 23.95 1.06
CA GLY A 240 -9.06 25.07 1.45
C GLY A 240 -7.69 25.03 0.80
N CYS A 241 -7.12 26.18 0.46
CA CYS A 241 -5.81 26.29 -0.20
C CYS A 241 -4.64 25.68 0.59
N GLY A 242 -4.82 25.45 1.90
CA GLY A 242 -3.88 24.80 2.79
C GLY A 242 -4.29 23.38 3.18
N PHE A 243 -5.43 22.87 2.74
CA PHE A 243 -5.98 21.60 3.21
C PHE A 243 -5.13 20.40 2.75
N CYS A 244 -4.78 19.52 3.72
CA CYS A 244 -3.94 18.34 3.53
C CYS A 244 -4.40 17.19 4.43
N LEU A 245 -4.79 16.06 3.86
CA LEU A 245 -5.27 14.90 4.62
C LEU A 245 -4.21 14.32 5.57
N ALA A 246 -2.91 14.42 5.24
CA ALA A 246 -1.84 13.93 6.09
C ALA A 246 -1.84 14.55 7.50
N LYS A 247 -2.46 15.72 7.67
CA LYS A 247 -2.57 16.38 8.99
C LYS A 247 -3.47 15.58 9.95
N TRP A 248 -4.39 14.79 9.44
CA TRP A 248 -5.25 13.87 10.17
C TRP A 248 -4.76 12.43 10.09
N THR A 249 -4.38 11.99 8.91
CA THR A 249 -4.17 10.56 8.62
C THR A 249 -2.75 10.07 8.88
N GLN A 250 -1.77 10.96 9.06
CA GLN A 250 -0.36 10.57 9.26
C GLN A 250 0.23 11.15 10.55
N VAL A 251 1.06 10.35 11.21
CA VAL A 251 1.89 10.81 12.34
C VAL A 251 3.24 10.09 12.35
N THR A 252 4.28 10.86 12.67
CA THR A 252 5.57 10.36 13.13
C THR A 252 5.76 10.82 14.58
N MET A 253 5.98 9.89 15.48
CA MET A 253 6.15 10.11 16.91
C MET A 253 7.56 9.73 17.35
N HIS A 254 8.31 10.68 17.85
CA HIS A 254 9.62 10.47 18.46
C HIS A 254 9.43 10.37 19.98
N LEU A 255 8.97 9.20 20.44
CA LEU A 255 8.63 9.00 21.86
C LEU A 255 9.85 9.15 22.77
N HIS A 256 11.04 8.80 22.28
CA HIS A 256 12.28 8.94 23.03
C HIS A 256 12.56 10.38 23.50
N ASN A 257 12.00 11.37 22.83
CA ASN A 257 12.18 12.77 23.18
C ASN A 257 10.87 13.56 23.27
N GLY A 258 9.72 12.92 23.01
CA GLY A 258 8.38 13.51 23.11
C GLY A 258 8.03 14.51 22.02
N THR A 259 8.66 14.39 20.83
CA THR A 259 8.31 15.24 19.69
C THR A 259 7.47 14.48 18.66
N THR A 260 6.67 15.22 17.88
CA THR A 260 5.78 14.67 16.85
C THR A 260 5.66 15.58 15.64
N HIS A 261 5.34 15.00 14.48
CA HIS A 261 4.98 15.73 13.26
C HIS A 261 4.01 14.91 12.40
N SER A 262 3.34 15.53 11.43
CA SER A 262 2.36 14.84 10.57
C SER A 262 3.00 14.17 9.36
N CYS A 263 3.94 14.86 8.71
CA CYS A 263 4.77 14.33 7.62
C CYS A 263 6.20 14.80 7.87
N HIS A 264 7.14 14.44 7.00
CA HIS A 264 8.57 14.70 7.24
C HIS A 264 9.03 16.15 6.91
N HIS A 265 8.14 17.03 6.47
CA HIS A 265 8.51 18.42 6.17
C HIS A 265 8.36 19.38 7.35
N PRO A 266 7.25 19.37 8.12
CA PRO A 266 7.16 20.18 9.32
C PRO A 266 8.21 19.79 10.33
N GLU A 267 8.82 20.79 10.96
CA GLU A 267 9.71 20.55 12.08
C GLU A 267 8.96 19.81 13.21
N PRO A 268 9.55 18.76 13.81
CA PRO A 268 8.97 18.11 14.95
C PRO A 268 8.77 19.10 16.11
N HIS A 269 7.60 19.08 16.71
CA HIS A 269 7.29 19.90 17.90
C HIS A 269 7.11 19.03 19.13
N LYS A 270 7.52 19.57 20.27
CA LYS A 270 7.35 18.94 21.58
C LYS A 270 5.87 18.90 21.95
N VAL A 271 5.38 17.73 22.36
CA VAL A 271 4.07 17.61 23.02
C VAL A 271 4.24 17.87 24.51
N SER A 272 3.43 18.73 25.10
CA SER A 272 3.57 19.03 26.52
C SER A 272 3.14 17.84 27.39
N LEU A 273 3.79 17.68 28.54
CA LEU A 273 3.42 16.65 29.51
C LEU A 273 1.99 16.84 30.04
N ASP A 274 1.54 18.08 30.16
CA ASP A 274 0.16 18.40 30.58
C ASP A 274 -0.87 17.93 29.53
N GLU A 275 -0.54 18.02 28.24
CA GLU A 275 -1.44 17.50 27.19
C GLU A 275 -1.57 15.98 27.27
N ILE A 276 -0.45 15.25 27.30
CA ILE A 276 -0.50 13.77 27.32
C ILE A 276 -1.05 13.20 28.64
N SER A 277 -0.87 13.90 29.77
CA SER A 277 -1.43 13.47 31.06
C SER A 277 -2.96 13.54 31.10
N THR A 278 -3.57 14.40 30.31
CA THR A 278 -5.03 14.55 30.21
C THR A 278 -5.62 13.84 29.00
N ASN A 279 -4.84 13.68 27.95
CA ASN A 279 -5.26 13.04 26.70
C ASN A 279 -4.06 12.32 26.03
N PRO A 280 -3.93 11.01 26.14
CA PRO A 280 -2.84 10.26 25.51
C PRO A 280 -2.82 10.41 23.98
N THR A 281 -3.97 10.67 23.33
CA THR A 281 -4.03 10.90 21.89
C THR A 281 -3.36 12.20 21.46
N ALA A 282 -2.98 13.09 22.39
CA ALA A 282 -2.26 14.33 22.12
C ALA A 282 -0.90 14.10 21.42
N LEU A 283 -0.35 12.89 21.48
CA LEU A 283 0.78 12.46 20.66
C LEU A 283 0.54 12.68 19.16
N HIS A 284 -0.71 12.63 18.71
CA HIS A 284 -1.14 13.00 17.36
C HIS A 284 -2.05 14.22 17.36
N ASN A 285 -2.92 14.37 18.35
CA ASN A 285 -3.93 15.41 18.45
C ASN A 285 -3.49 16.58 19.36
N SER A 286 -2.20 16.96 19.26
CA SER A 286 -1.65 18.09 20.01
C SER A 286 -2.34 19.41 19.62
N LYS A 287 -2.35 20.37 20.53
CA LYS A 287 -2.89 21.72 20.29
C LYS A 287 -2.31 22.37 19.03
N ILE A 288 -1.01 22.15 18.78
CA ILE A 288 -0.31 22.65 17.58
C ILE A 288 -0.91 22.06 16.32
N LYS A 289 -1.10 20.71 16.28
CA LYS A 289 -1.69 20.07 15.10
C LYS A 289 -3.16 20.42 14.90
N LYS A 290 -3.93 20.52 15.98
CA LYS A 290 -5.32 21.00 15.93
C LYS A 290 -5.42 22.42 15.40
N GLN A 291 -4.51 23.30 15.80
CA GLN A 291 -4.46 24.67 15.25
C GLN A 291 -4.16 24.64 13.74
N ALA A 292 -3.21 23.84 13.28
CA ALA A 292 -2.93 23.71 11.86
C ALA A 292 -4.13 23.12 11.08
N ARG A 293 -4.87 22.15 11.65
CA ARG A 293 -6.12 21.63 11.06
C ARG A 293 -7.17 22.74 10.92
N LYS A 294 -7.30 23.57 11.95
CA LYS A 294 -8.19 24.75 11.93
C LYS A 294 -7.86 25.66 10.76
N GLU A 295 -6.61 26.11 10.66
CA GLU A 295 -6.11 26.97 9.59
C GLU A 295 -6.43 26.36 8.21
N MET A 296 -6.17 25.06 8.03
CA MET A 296 -6.46 24.35 6.78
C MET A 296 -7.95 24.37 6.40
N LEU A 297 -8.85 24.17 7.37
CA LEU A 297 -10.31 24.21 7.12
C LEU A 297 -10.85 25.63 6.99
N GLU A 298 -10.17 26.65 7.52
CA GLU A 298 -10.48 28.06 7.38
C GLU A 298 -9.85 28.69 6.11
N ASN A 299 -9.39 27.86 5.17
CA ASN A 299 -8.77 28.28 3.91
C ASN A 299 -7.45 29.05 4.10
N GLU A 300 -6.69 28.69 5.14
CA GLU A 300 -5.38 29.25 5.42
C GLU A 300 -4.26 28.23 5.18
N ARG A 301 -3.04 28.71 5.02
CA ARG A 301 -1.84 27.87 4.81
C ARG A 301 -0.99 27.86 6.09
N PRO A 302 -0.98 26.77 6.88
CA PRO A 302 -0.13 26.69 8.06
C PRO A 302 1.34 26.92 7.72
N SER A 303 2.01 27.74 8.51
CA SER A 303 3.40 28.14 8.26
C SER A 303 4.37 26.95 8.33
N GLU A 304 4.08 25.97 9.16
CA GLU A 304 4.87 24.75 9.29
C GLU A 304 4.91 23.89 8.00
N CYS A 305 3.97 24.09 7.08
CA CYS A 305 3.88 23.40 5.80
C CYS A 305 4.50 24.20 4.64
N SER A 306 5.37 25.17 4.95
CA SER A 306 5.98 26.08 3.97
C SER A 306 6.70 25.38 2.81
N TYR A 307 7.22 24.16 3.01
CA TYR A 307 7.79 23.37 1.92
C TYR A 307 6.78 23.14 0.78
N CYS A 308 5.57 22.66 1.12
CA CYS A 308 4.53 22.40 0.12
C CYS A 308 4.12 23.71 -0.59
N TRP A 309 3.99 24.80 0.16
CA TRP A 309 3.63 26.11 -0.41
C TRP A 309 4.70 26.62 -1.36
N ASN A 310 5.98 26.46 -1.02
CA ASN A 310 7.09 26.84 -1.89
C ASN A 310 7.08 26.03 -3.20
N VAL A 311 6.77 24.73 -3.14
CA VAL A 311 6.66 23.91 -4.35
C VAL A 311 5.49 24.38 -5.22
N GLU A 312 4.31 24.59 -4.63
CA GLU A 312 3.11 24.96 -5.37
C GLU A 312 3.13 26.37 -5.93
N ASP A 313 3.78 27.32 -5.21
CA ASP A 313 3.85 28.72 -5.64
C ASP A 313 4.96 28.99 -6.66
N ASN A 314 6.03 28.19 -6.67
CA ASN A 314 7.21 28.46 -7.49
C ASN A 314 7.46 27.41 -8.58
N SER A 315 6.61 26.39 -8.71
CA SER A 315 6.75 25.36 -9.74
C SER A 315 5.40 24.84 -10.23
N ASN A 316 5.43 24.12 -11.36
CA ASN A 316 4.28 23.38 -11.88
C ASN A 316 4.24 21.93 -11.33
N SER A 317 5.02 21.64 -10.28
CA SER A 317 5.07 20.32 -9.68
C SER A 317 4.04 20.19 -8.58
N PHE A 318 3.55 18.96 -8.37
CA PHE A 318 2.71 18.66 -7.21
C PHE A 318 3.57 18.62 -5.94
N SER A 319 3.05 19.16 -4.86
CA SER A 319 3.67 19.09 -3.54
C SER A 319 3.34 17.78 -2.82
N ASP A 320 4.06 17.50 -1.74
CA ASP A 320 3.75 16.36 -0.87
C ASP A 320 2.34 16.42 -0.26
N ARG A 321 1.73 17.58 -0.17
CA ARG A 321 0.32 17.74 0.20
C ARG A 321 -0.58 16.90 -0.72
N VAL A 322 -0.35 16.97 -2.02
CA VAL A 322 -1.11 16.20 -3.03
C VAL A 322 -0.74 14.73 -2.97
N PHE A 323 0.56 14.41 -2.97
CA PHE A 323 1.03 13.02 -2.93
C PHE A 323 0.55 12.29 -1.66
N LYS A 324 0.70 12.88 -0.48
CA LYS A 324 0.30 12.27 0.78
C LYS A 324 -1.22 12.16 0.94
N SER A 325 -1.97 13.10 0.36
CA SER A 325 -3.43 13.05 0.36
C SER A 325 -3.98 12.02 -0.65
N SER A 326 -3.23 11.64 -1.67
CA SER A 326 -3.60 10.61 -2.64
C SER A 326 -3.21 9.19 -2.20
N GLU A 327 -2.54 9.03 -1.05
CA GLU A 327 -2.14 7.73 -0.55
C GLU A 327 -3.36 6.88 -0.14
N PRO A 328 -3.30 5.54 -0.31
CA PRO A 328 -4.43 4.64 -0.02
C PRO A 328 -4.93 4.70 1.42
N TRP A 329 -4.04 5.02 2.35
CA TRP A 329 -4.37 5.21 3.77
C TRP A 329 -4.87 6.64 4.07
N SER A 330 -5.04 7.51 3.08
CA SER A 330 -5.42 8.91 3.23
C SER A 330 -6.65 9.28 2.41
N GLU A 331 -6.63 9.06 1.10
CA GLU A 331 -7.68 9.48 0.15
C GLU A 331 -9.09 8.97 0.50
N PRO A 332 -9.30 7.71 0.94
CA PRO A 332 -10.63 7.21 1.27
C PRO A 332 -11.33 7.97 2.40
N PHE A 333 -10.58 8.68 3.23
CA PHE A 333 -11.11 9.45 4.37
C PHE A 333 -11.38 10.92 4.05
N PHE A 334 -11.27 11.33 2.77
CA PHE A 334 -11.46 12.72 2.35
C PHE A 334 -12.81 13.29 2.78
N ASP A 335 -13.91 12.58 2.49
CA ASP A 335 -15.26 13.06 2.78
C ASP A 335 -15.56 13.18 4.29
N GLU A 336 -14.98 12.29 5.09
CA GLU A 336 -15.06 12.33 6.54
C GLU A 336 -14.27 13.52 7.09
N ILE A 337 -13.01 13.63 6.69
CA ILE A 337 -12.08 14.62 7.22
C ILE A 337 -12.46 16.05 6.79
N SER A 338 -12.87 16.23 5.54
CA SER A 338 -13.26 17.56 5.02
C SER A 338 -14.49 18.16 5.74
N LYS A 339 -15.27 17.33 6.43
CA LYS A 339 -16.45 17.72 7.20
C LYS A 339 -16.25 17.61 8.71
N SER A 340 -15.05 17.20 9.16
CA SER A 340 -14.76 16.98 10.58
C SER A 340 -14.58 18.32 11.34
N ASP A 341 -14.81 18.25 12.64
CA ASP A 341 -14.39 19.34 13.54
C ASP A 341 -12.86 19.29 13.66
N TRP A 342 -12.20 20.41 13.39
CA TRP A 342 -10.74 20.56 13.52
C TRP A 342 -10.23 20.20 14.93
N ASN A 343 -11.06 20.41 15.96
CA ASN A 343 -10.70 20.17 17.37
C ASN A 343 -10.98 18.74 17.81
N ALA A 344 -11.68 17.95 17.02
CA ALA A 344 -11.91 16.54 17.33
C ALA A 344 -10.60 15.74 17.32
N ASP A 345 -10.53 14.75 18.21
CA ASP A 345 -9.45 13.78 18.16
C ASP A 345 -9.67 12.83 16.97
N TYR A 346 -8.61 12.57 16.23
CA TYR A 346 -8.62 11.69 15.07
C TYR A 346 -7.52 10.64 15.21
N ASN A 347 -7.82 9.37 14.97
CA ASN A 347 -6.82 8.32 14.97
C ASN A 347 -6.15 8.24 13.59
N PRO A 348 -4.84 8.44 13.51
CA PRO A 348 -4.11 8.39 12.24
C PRO A 348 -4.15 6.99 11.65
N LYS A 349 -4.05 6.93 10.32
CA LYS A 349 -4.01 5.68 9.54
C LYS A 349 -2.59 5.19 9.29
N TYR A 350 -1.66 6.11 9.11
CA TYR A 350 -0.23 5.84 8.99
C TYR A 350 0.49 6.34 10.25
N VAL A 351 1.11 5.42 10.95
CA VAL A 351 1.79 5.66 12.22
C VAL A 351 3.24 5.23 12.13
N GLU A 352 4.15 6.15 12.38
CA GLU A 352 5.58 5.89 12.49
C GLU A 352 6.05 6.25 13.89
N VAL A 353 6.76 5.33 14.56
CA VAL A 353 7.14 5.49 15.97
C VAL A 353 8.62 5.20 16.17
N SER A 354 9.29 6.10 16.90
CA SER A 354 10.61 5.90 17.44
C SER A 354 10.52 5.81 18.97
N PHE A 355 10.66 4.61 19.54
CA PHE A 355 10.55 4.39 20.99
C PHE A 355 11.81 4.81 21.74
N SER A 356 12.98 4.61 21.13
CA SER A 356 14.29 4.84 21.75
C SER A 356 15.27 5.39 20.70
N ASN A 357 16.30 6.10 21.17
CA ASN A 357 17.45 6.44 20.34
C ASN A 357 18.61 5.43 20.53
N THR A 358 18.39 4.31 21.22
CA THR A 358 19.40 3.27 21.37
C THR A 358 19.85 2.76 20.01
N CYS A 359 21.16 2.82 19.75
CA CYS A 359 21.73 2.42 18.48
C CYS A 359 23.20 2.04 18.66
N ASN A 360 23.65 1.00 17.97
CA ASN A 360 25.03 0.57 17.93
C ASN A 360 25.80 1.12 16.72
N PHE A 361 25.16 1.95 15.86
CA PHE A 361 25.74 2.54 14.65
C PHE A 361 25.92 4.06 14.76
N LYS A 362 26.88 4.57 13.97
CA LYS A 362 27.10 6.00 13.72
C LYS A 362 27.01 6.25 12.21
N CYS A 363 25.79 6.14 11.64
CA CYS A 363 25.58 6.38 10.21
C CYS A 363 25.81 7.85 9.87
N ALA A 364 26.47 8.14 8.75
CA ALA A 364 26.88 9.50 8.36
C ALA A 364 25.70 10.47 8.12
N TYR A 365 24.51 9.95 7.84
CA TYR A 365 23.27 10.73 7.66
C TYR A 365 22.44 10.87 8.95
N CYS A 366 22.90 10.30 10.06
CA CYS A 366 22.23 10.31 11.35
C CYS A 366 22.93 11.26 12.33
N GLY A 367 22.31 11.54 13.46
CA GLY A 367 22.83 12.43 14.48
C GLY A 367 22.54 11.98 15.91
N PRO A 368 22.99 12.74 16.92
CA PRO A 368 22.84 12.40 18.33
C PRO A 368 21.39 12.32 18.80
N GLU A 369 20.46 12.95 18.10
CA GLU A 369 19.02 12.90 18.40
C GLU A 369 18.45 11.48 18.22
N TYR A 370 18.96 10.75 17.23
CA TYR A 370 18.45 9.42 16.83
C TYR A 370 19.43 8.27 17.08
N SER A 371 20.63 8.54 17.62
CA SER A 371 21.62 7.51 17.88
C SER A 371 22.38 7.76 19.18
N SER A 372 22.27 6.82 20.11
CA SER A 372 23.04 6.84 21.37
C SER A 372 24.54 6.78 21.14
N LYS A 373 25.01 6.12 20.04
CA LYS A 373 26.44 6.09 19.69
C LYS A 373 26.94 7.43 19.16
N TRP A 374 26.11 8.19 18.43
CA TRP A 374 26.44 9.57 18.10
C TRP A 374 26.45 10.45 19.36
N MET A 375 25.55 10.23 20.30
CA MET A 375 25.51 10.98 21.57
C MET A 375 26.79 10.72 22.39
N GLU A 376 27.24 9.48 22.51
CA GLU A 376 28.50 9.12 23.15
C GLU A 376 29.69 9.86 22.48
N GLU A 377 29.78 9.79 21.15
CA GLU A 377 30.83 10.46 20.38
C GLU A 377 30.90 11.98 20.64
N ILE A 378 29.74 12.64 20.65
CA ILE A 378 29.65 14.08 20.90
C ILE A 378 30.01 14.42 22.35
N ASN A 379 29.63 13.59 23.30
CA ASN A 379 29.99 13.77 24.72
C ASN A 379 31.52 13.63 24.93
N ASP A 380 32.16 12.70 24.23
CA ASP A 380 33.58 12.41 24.39
C ASP A 380 34.50 13.37 23.62
N HIS A 381 34.07 13.80 22.43
CA HIS A 381 34.94 14.52 21.49
C HIS A 381 34.36 15.87 21.06
N GLY A 382 33.12 16.18 21.39
CA GLY A 382 32.41 17.36 20.90
C GLY A 382 31.91 17.21 19.45
N PRO A 383 31.13 18.19 18.96
CA PRO A 383 30.64 18.19 17.57
C PRO A 383 31.79 18.44 16.60
N TYR A 384 31.62 17.97 15.35
CA TYR A 384 32.60 18.23 14.30
C TYR A 384 32.45 19.67 13.80
N GLN A 385 33.55 20.43 13.86
CA GLN A 385 33.59 21.80 13.40
C GLN A 385 33.88 21.81 11.89
N LEU A 386 32.91 22.29 11.10
CA LEU A 386 33.07 22.53 9.67
C LEU A 386 33.23 24.05 9.43
N SER A 387 33.61 24.44 8.22
CA SER A 387 33.86 25.86 7.89
C SER A 387 32.63 26.76 8.04
N THR A 388 31.45 26.22 7.93
CA THR A 388 30.20 27.00 7.92
C THR A 388 29.19 26.60 9.01
N PHE A 389 29.31 25.43 9.61
CA PHE A 389 28.40 24.92 10.64
C PHE A 389 29.05 23.81 11.48
N GLU A 390 28.43 23.50 12.61
CA GLU A 390 28.75 22.33 13.41
C GLU A 390 27.97 21.11 12.91
N TYR A 391 28.68 20.01 12.63
CA TYR A 391 28.03 18.74 12.32
C TYR A 391 27.84 17.91 13.58
N ASN A 392 26.64 17.37 13.76
CA ASN A 392 26.23 16.60 14.95
C ASN A 392 26.28 17.39 16.28
N GLY A 393 26.11 18.71 16.25
CA GLY A 393 25.96 19.50 17.46
C GLY A 393 24.61 19.23 18.17
N THR A 394 24.60 19.44 19.49
CA THR A 394 23.41 19.22 20.34
C THR A 394 22.53 20.49 20.49
N LYS A 395 22.99 21.61 19.96
CA LYS A 395 22.30 22.90 20.09
C LYS A 395 20.84 22.85 19.65
N ARG A 396 20.53 22.18 18.54
CA ARG A 396 19.17 22.04 18.03
C ARG A 396 18.27 21.27 18.99
N MET A 397 18.78 20.23 19.65
CA MET A 397 18.04 19.48 20.67
C MET A 397 17.76 20.33 21.92
N GLU A 398 18.70 21.18 22.31
CA GLU A 398 18.53 22.11 23.44
C GLU A 398 17.47 23.16 23.13
N GLU A 399 17.55 23.80 21.96
CA GLU A 399 16.61 24.82 21.49
C GLU A 399 15.17 24.29 21.38
N ARG A 400 14.99 22.98 21.09
CA ARG A 400 13.70 22.32 20.92
C ARG A 400 13.21 21.58 22.15
N ASP A 401 13.97 21.57 23.21
CA ASP A 401 13.71 20.69 24.38
C ASP A 401 13.47 19.23 23.96
N SER A 402 14.27 18.73 22.98
CA SER A 402 14.10 17.40 22.36
C SER A 402 15.20 16.42 22.80
N LYS A 403 15.77 16.60 23.99
CA LYS A 403 16.77 15.71 24.54
C LYS A 403 16.16 14.33 24.85
N PRO A 404 16.78 13.23 24.36
CA PRO A 404 16.24 11.90 24.62
C PRO A 404 16.20 11.51 26.10
N TYR A 405 15.13 10.83 26.50
CA TYR A 405 15.08 10.14 27.79
C TYR A 405 16.09 9.01 27.82
N LYS A 406 16.70 8.78 28.97
CA LYS A 406 17.58 7.60 29.17
C LYS A 406 16.74 6.34 29.31
N ASN A 407 17.25 5.20 28.87
CA ASN A 407 16.56 3.91 28.99
C ASN A 407 16.23 3.51 30.44
N SER A 408 16.94 4.08 31.42
CA SER A 408 16.69 3.86 32.85
C SER A 408 15.62 4.79 33.46
N GLU A 409 15.11 5.74 32.67
CA GLU A 409 14.10 6.71 33.12
C GLU A 409 12.71 6.28 32.64
N ILE A 410 11.70 6.57 33.48
CA ILE A 410 10.30 6.44 33.06
C ILE A 410 10.03 7.50 31.98
N ASN A 411 9.57 7.05 30.83
CA ASN A 411 9.27 7.93 29.69
C ASN A 411 7.75 8.09 29.55
N PRO A 412 7.18 9.23 29.95
CA PRO A 412 5.72 9.43 29.93
C PRO A 412 5.11 9.38 28.52
N TYR A 413 5.89 9.66 27.47
CA TYR A 413 5.40 9.56 26.09
C TYR A 413 5.21 8.12 25.64
N VAL A 414 6.09 7.22 26.08
CA VAL A 414 5.95 5.78 25.83
C VAL A 414 4.75 5.22 26.61
N GLU A 415 4.57 5.63 27.86
CA GLU A 415 3.40 5.23 28.66
C GLU A 415 2.09 5.70 28.01
N SER A 416 2.01 6.97 27.62
CA SER A 416 0.83 7.52 26.91
C SER A 416 0.57 6.84 25.57
N PHE A 417 1.62 6.46 24.84
CA PHE A 417 1.47 5.69 23.61
C PHE A 417 0.79 4.34 23.86
N TRP A 418 1.24 3.58 24.85
CA TRP A 418 0.67 2.27 25.17
C TRP A 418 -0.72 2.36 25.77
N GLU A 419 -1.04 3.45 26.48
CA GLU A 419 -2.41 3.73 26.94
C GLU A 419 -3.36 3.96 25.76
N TRP A 420 -2.91 4.68 24.73
CA TRP A 420 -3.70 4.96 23.53
C TRP A 420 -3.71 3.79 22.53
N PHE A 421 -2.71 2.96 22.49
CA PHE A 421 -2.47 1.95 21.45
C PHE A 421 -3.66 1.00 21.18
N PRO A 422 -4.45 0.53 22.17
CA PRO A 422 -5.60 -0.32 21.95
C PRO A 422 -6.67 0.31 21.04
N ASP A 423 -6.89 1.61 21.15
CA ASP A 423 -7.83 2.35 20.30
C ASP A 423 -7.19 2.71 18.95
N LEU A 424 -5.93 3.10 18.95
CA LEU A 424 -5.16 3.41 17.76
C LEU A 424 -5.06 2.21 16.82
N TYR A 425 -4.75 1.04 17.36
CA TYR A 425 -4.57 -0.20 16.60
C TYR A 425 -5.78 -0.56 15.75
N GLN A 426 -7.00 -0.31 16.24
CA GLN A 426 -8.25 -0.63 15.53
C GLN A 426 -8.47 0.18 14.25
N SER A 427 -7.84 1.35 14.14
CA SER A 427 -8.04 2.28 13.04
C SER A 427 -6.82 2.43 12.12
N MET A 428 -5.71 1.81 12.47
CA MET A 428 -4.41 1.99 11.83
C MET A 428 -4.24 1.05 10.62
N ASP A 429 -3.79 1.60 9.50
CA ASP A 429 -3.46 0.83 8.29
C ASP A 429 -1.98 0.45 8.22
N THR A 430 -1.12 1.37 8.61
CA THR A 430 0.33 1.18 8.54
C THR A 430 0.98 1.53 9.87
N PHE A 431 1.77 0.59 10.40
CA PHE A 431 2.59 0.80 11.57
C PHE A 431 4.07 0.59 11.22
N ARG A 432 4.90 1.61 11.47
CA ARG A 432 6.34 1.56 11.28
C ARG A 432 7.06 1.85 12.59
N ILE A 433 8.03 1.04 12.90
CA ILE A 433 8.97 1.31 14.00
C ILE A 433 10.27 1.83 13.38
N THR A 434 10.70 2.98 13.84
CA THR A 434 11.91 3.69 13.35
C THR A 434 12.72 4.23 14.51
N GLY A 435 13.78 4.99 14.21
CA GLY A 435 14.65 5.63 15.20
C GLY A 435 15.62 4.66 15.86
N GLY A 436 16.81 5.10 16.19
CA GLY A 436 17.87 4.27 16.72
C GLY A 436 18.11 2.99 15.89
N GLU A 437 18.25 1.87 16.58
CA GLU A 437 18.15 0.52 16.02
C GLU A 437 16.90 -0.14 16.61
N PRO A 438 15.79 -0.29 15.85
CA PRO A 438 14.50 -0.73 16.39
C PRO A 438 14.50 -2.11 17.05
N LEU A 439 15.54 -2.91 16.79
CA LEU A 439 15.67 -4.27 17.32
C LEU A 439 16.61 -4.39 18.53
N LEU A 440 17.12 -3.25 19.06
CA LEU A 440 17.97 -3.22 20.25
C LEU A 440 17.17 -2.94 21.52
#